data_30e5e04356c343296b282dfda235e0a6
#
_entry.id   30e5e04356c343296b282dfda235e0a6
#
_cell.length_a   1.000
_cell.length_b   1.000
_cell.length_c   1.000
_cell.angle_alpha   90.00
_cell.angle_beta   90.00
_cell.angle_gamma   90.00
#
_symmetry.space_group_name_H-M   'P 1'
#
loop_
_entity.id
_entity.type
_entity.pdbx_description
1 polymer ?
#
loop_
_entity_poly.entity_id
_entity_poly.type
_entity_poly.pdbx_seq_one_letter_code
_entity_poly.pdbx_strand_id
1 'polypeptide(L)'
;MTSALGPATYKDGAYRRRYLLRADDVDMHRALRTSRLVELVQEAAIAHTEQVGMGRRKTLDAGIRWVVARQHIEIARWPRYDERIEVEAWPGPMQHVLFPRFALVRDGKGREVARTSALWLLMSAHTRTMVFPAHVGVHVDGVDHEPAIPLPGPVAGVTEGERAEAVVSYSACDLNGHLNNARALDLAEDRLVGPLNGMRPTTVDIDFEGEAAPGEALALAWHEDDTGARMEATRGDAPVFRLAMAYPQR
;
A
#
# COMPACT_ATOMS: atom_id res chain seq x y z
N MET A 1 15.61 -4.57 -9.59
CA MET A 1 15.24 -5.86 -8.94
C MET A 1 15.63 -5.78 -7.49
N THR A 2 14.65 -5.81 -6.59
CA THR A 2 14.87 -5.82 -5.15
C THR A 2 15.68 -7.05 -4.78
N SER A 3 16.79 -6.88 -4.11
CA SER A 3 17.63 -7.99 -3.67
C SER A 3 17.10 -8.56 -2.37
N ALA A 4 16.18 -9.52 -2.47
CA ALA A 4 15.81 -10.33 -1.33
C ALA A 4 17.06 -11.04 -0.78
N LEU A 5 17.25 -10.99 0.52
CA LEU A 5 18.38 -11.59 1.22
C LEU A 5 17.95 -12.94 1.82
N GLY A 6 18.30 -14.03 1.16
CA GLY A 6 17.96 -15.38 1.60
C GLY A 6 16.48 -15.75 1.42
N PRO A 7 16.06 -16.94 1.89
CA PRO A 7 14.67 -17.38 1.82
C PRO A 7 13.78 -16.57 2.78
N ALA A 8 12.50 -16.47 2.42
CA ALA A 8 11.48 -15.99 3.35
C ALA A 8 11.26 -17.04 4.44
N THR A 9 10.75 -16.60 5.58
CA THR A 9 10.35 -17.48 6.69
C THR A 9 8.88 -17.27 7.01
N TYR A 10 8.22 -18.36 7.41
CA TYR A 10 6.85 -18.34 7.94
C TYR A 10 6.88 -18.97 9.31
N LYS A 11 6.57 -18.20 10.33
CA LYS A 11 6.59 -18.65 11.73
C LYS A 11 5.59 -17.84 12.56
N ASP A 12 4.89 -18.51 13.48
CA ASP A 12 3.93 -17.90 14.41
C ASP A 12 2.85 -17.09 13.67
N GLY A 13 2.37 -17.59 12.50
CA GLY A 13 1.37 -16.94 11.68
C GLY A 13 1.84 -15.69 10.94
N ALA A 14 3.12 -15.36 10.98
CA ALA A 14 3.70 -14.21 10.28
C ALA A 14 4.70 -14.63 9.19
N TYR A 15 4.64 -13.93 8.08
CA TYR A 15 5.59 -14.03 6.97
C TYR A 15 6.68 -12.98 7.14
N ARG A 16 7.96 -13.38 7.00
CA ARG A 16 9.10 -12.48 7.12
C ARG A 16 10.01 -12.59 5.93
N ARG A 17 10.49 -11.46 5.43
CA ARG A 17 11.48 -11.40 4.37
C ARG A 17 12.44 -10.23 4.55
N ARG A 18 13.71 -10.48 4.27
CA ARG A 18 14.79 -9.48 4.33
C ARG A 18 15.11 -8.97 2.94
N TYR A 19 15.45 -7.68 2.87
CA TYR A 19 15.82 -6.99 1.65
C TYR A 19 17.06 -6.13 1.89
N LEU A 20 17.83 -5.95 0.81
CA LEU A 20 18.87 -4.94 0.72
C LEU A 20 18.37 -3.85 -0.23
N LEU A 21 18.28 -2.61 0.23
CA LEU A 21 17.82 -1.50 -0.59
C LEU A 21 18.83 -1.14 -1.67
N ARG A 22 18.38 -1.12 -2.91
CA ARG A 22 19.16 -0.84 -4.11
C ARG A 22 18.77 0.50 -4.71
N ALA A 23 19.45 0.90 -5.79
CA ALA A 23 19.23 2.19 -6.45
C ALA A 23 17.77 2.40 -6.88
N ASP A 24 17.09 1.35 -7.35
CA ASP A 24 15.70 1.43 -7.79
C ASP A 24 14.69 1.51 -6.63
N ASP A 25 15.10 1.16 -5.41
CA ASP A 25 14.26 1.21 -4.22
C ASP A 25 14.21 2.60 -3.58
N VAL A 26 15.15 3.48 -3.93
CA VAL A 26 15.32 4.80 -3.32
C VAL A 26 15.07 5.93 -4.31
N ASP A 27 14.79 7.10 -3.78
CA ASP A 27 14.61 8.31 -4.57
C ASP A 27 15.92 9.13 -4.74
N MET A 28 15.79 10.33 -5.29
CA MET A 28 16.91 11.27 -5.51
C MET A 28 17.60 11.72 -4.22
N HIS A 29 16.90 11.63 -3.08
CA HIS A 29 17.44 11.94 -1.74
C HIS A 29 18.02 10.69 -1.05
N ARG A 30 18.14 9.57 -1.76
CA ARG A 30 18.68 8.27 -1.30
C ARG A 30 17.85 7.63 -0.18
N ALA A 31 16.60 8.02 0.01
CA ALA A 31 15.69 7.41 0.95
C ALA A 31 14.74 6.43 0.23
N LEU A 32 14.30 5.39 0.93
CA LEU A 32 13.30 4.45 0.41
C LEU A 32 12.08 5.22 -0.12
N ARG A 33 11.64 4.94 -1.34
CA ARG A 33 10.42 5.54 -1.92
C ARG A 33 9.20 5.10 -1.13
N THR A 34 8.23 5.99 -0.98
CA THR A 34 6.96 5.65 -0.32
C THR A 34 6.24 4.53 -1.08
N SER A 35 6.19 4.62 -2.40
CA SER A 35 5.64 3.58 -3.27
C SER A 35 6.33 2.24 -3.06
N ARG A 36 7.66 2.24 -2.90
CA ARG A 36 8.42 1.02 -2.69
C ARG A 36 8.17 0.38 -1.33
N LEU A 37 8.00 1.19 -0.29
CA LEU A 37 7.58 0.69 1.03
C LEU A 37 6.23 -0.02 0.94
N VAL A 38 5.26 0.60 0.25
CA VAL A 38 3.93 0.01 0.02
C VAL A 38 4.03 -1.30 -0.76
N GLU A 39 4.81 -1.36 -1.85
CA GLU A 39 5.03 -2.59 -2.59
C GLU A 39 5.57 -3.72 -1.70
N LEU A 40 6.60 -3.45 -0.90
CA LEU A 40 7.23 -4.46 -0.05
C LEU A 40 6.27 -5.04 0.98
N VAL A 41 5.42 -4.20 1.60
CA VAL A 41 4.46 -4.69 2.59
C VAL A 41 3.27 -5.40 1.93
N GLN A 42 2.82 -4.95 0.77
CA GLN A 42 1.77 -5.63 0.01
C GLN A 42 2.25 -6.99 -0.51
N GLU A 43 3.46 -7.08 -1.05
CA GLU A 43 4.06 -8.34 -1.47
C GLU A 43 4.21 -9.33 -0.32
N ALA A 44 4.58 -8.86 0.87
CA ALA A 44 4.65 -9.71 2.06
C ALA A 44 3.27 -10.24 2.47
N ALA A 45 2.22 -9.40 2.40
CA ALA A 45 0.84 -9.79 2.68
C ALA A 45 0.31 -10.80 1.64
N ILE A 46 0.63 -10.60 0.35
CA ILE A 46 0.30 -11.52 -0.74
C ILE A 46 1.00 -12.87 -0.52
N ALA A 47 2.31 -12.85 -0.24
CA ALA A 47 3.08 -14.06 0.01
C ALA A 47 2.59 -14.83 1.24
N HIS A 48 2.19 -14.13 2.31
CA HIS A 48 1.50 -14.74 3.44
C HIS A 48 0.21 -15.44 3.00
N THR A 49 -0.63 -14.78 2.19
CA THR A 49 -1.91 -15.32 1.71
C THR A 49 -1.70 -16.58 0.86
N GLU A 50 -0.65 -16.60 0.02
CA GLU A 50 -0.25 -17.79 -0.72
C GLU A 50 0.18 -18.93 0.22
N GLN A 51 0.95 -18.61 1.27
CA GLN A 51 1.45 -19.58 2.25
C GLN A 51 0.32 -20.31 2.99
N VAL A 52 -0.78 -19.61 3.28
CA VAL A 52 -1.98 -20.20 3.93
C VAL A 52 -2.98 -20.81 2.95
N GLY A 53 -2.62 -20.92 1.66
CA GLY A 53 -3.43 -21.56 0.64
C GLY A 53 -4.64 -20.74 0.17
N MET A 54 -4.71 -19.46 0.50
CA MET A 54 -5.78 -18.52 0.11
C MET A 54 -5.29 -17.49 -0.92
N GLY A 55 -4.20 -17.80 -1.60
CA GLY A 55 -3.57 -16.92 -2.56
C GLY A 55 -4.28 -16.83 -3.90
N ARG A 56 -3.61 -16.17 -4.84
CA ARG A 56 -4.13 -15.80 -6.15
C ARG A 56 -4.70 -17.00 -6.93
N ARG A 57 -3.99 -18.15 -6.92
CA ARG A 57 -4.45 -19.33 -7.66
C ARG A 57 -5.86 -19.74 -7.23
N LYS A 58 -6.07 -19.92 -5.93
CA LYS A 58 -7.40 -20.30 -5.40
C LYS A 58 -8.47 -19.24 -5.70
N THR A 59 -8.15 -17.97 -5.54
CA THR A 59 -9.13 -16.90 -5.73
C THR A 59 -9.49 -16.71 -7.21
N LEU A 60 -8.52 -16.82 -8.12
CA LEU A 60 -8.81 -16.74 -9.56
C LEU A 60 -9.67 -17.89 -10.05
N ASP A 61 -9.43 -19.12 -9.58
CA ASP A 61 -10.26 -20.29 -9.92
C ASP A 61 -11.72 -20.09 -9.47
N ALA A 62 -11.95 -19.32 -8.40
CA ALA A 62 -13.26 -18.91 -7.93
C ALA A 62 -13.82 -17.64 -8.61
N GLY A 63 -13.09 -17.04 -9.58
CA GLY A 63 -13.49 -15.81 -10.26
C GLY A 63 -13.46 -14.56 -9.36
N ILE A 64 -12.64 -14.57 -8.32
CA ILE A 64 -12.51 -13.46 -7.35
C ILE A 64 -11.07 -12.94 -7.29
N ARG A 65 -10.93 -11.73 -6.79
CA ARG A 65 -9.64 -11.04 -6.59
C ARG A 65 -9.56 -10.46 -5.19
N TRP A 66 -8.35 -10.45 -4.64
CA TRP A 66 -8.00 -9.66 -3.48
C TRP A 66 -7.81 -8.20 -3.88
N VAL A 67 -8.45 -7.29 -3.14
CA VAL A 67 -8.35 -5.85 -3.37
C VAL A 67 -8.02 -5.17 -2.04
N VAL A 68 -7.07 -4.25 -2.07
CA VAL A 68 -6.81 -3.33 -0.96
C VAL A 68 -7.82 -2.20 -1.05
N ALA A 69 -8.58 -1.96 0.00
CA ALA A 69 -9.50 -0.83 0.08
C ALA A 69 -8.85 0.37 0.77
N ARG A 70 -8.10 0.13 1.84
CA ARG A 70 -7.45 1.19 2.62
C ARG A 70 -6.11 0.73 3.15
N GLN A 71 -5.20 1.69 3.33
CA GLN A 71 -3.93 1.45 3.99
C GLN A 71 -3.53 2.65 4.85
N HIS A 72 -3.00 2.38 6.04
CA HIS A 72 -2.38 3.33 6.96
C HIS A 72 -0.93 2.92 7.20
N ILE A 73 -0.02 3.89 7.21
CA ILE A 73 1.40 3.68 7.42
C ILE A 73 1.92 4.73 8.39
N GLU A 74 2.55 4.30 9.48
CA GLU A 74 3.34 5.14 10.38
C GLU A 74 4.81 4.91 10.11
N ILE A 75 5.60 5.97 9.93
CA ILE A 75 7.00 5.90 9.58
C ILE A 75 7.84 6.56 10.66
N ALA A 76 8.58 5.76 11.40
CA ALA A 76 9.48 6.24 12.45
C ALA A 76 10.79 6.83 11.87
N ARG A 77 11.27 6.26 10.76
CA ARG A 77 12.41 6.76 9.99
C ARG A 77 12.39 6.22 8.57
N TRP A 78 13.06 6.93 7.68
CA TRP A 78 13.23 6.52 6.30
C TRP A 78 14.57 5.78 6.12
N PRO A 79 14.56 4.48 5.73
CA PRO A 79 15.76 3.73 5.39
C PRO A 79 16.41 4.32 4.14
N ARG A 80 17.73 4.14 4.03
CA ARG A 80 18.52 4.69 2.92
C ARG A 80 19.10 3.61 2.02
N TYR A 81 19.63 4.06 0.88
CA TYR A 81 20.38 3.21 -0.03
C TYR A 81 21.42 2.36 0.74
N ASP A 82 21.51 1.07 0.34
CA ASP A 82 22.40 0.04 0.90
C ASP A 82 22.06 -0.40 2.35
N GLU A 83 20.97 0.10 2.92
CA GLU A 83 20.47 -0.44 4.20
C GLU A 83 19.74 -1.77 4.02
N ARG A 84 19.82 -2.61 5.05
CA ARG A 84 19.04 -3.84 5.16
C ARG A 84 17.78 -3.58 5.94
N ILE A 85 16.67 -4.10 5.44
CA ILE A 85 15.39 -4.09 6.14
C ILE A 85 14.79 -5.49 6.19
N GLU A 86 13.95 -5.73 7.18
CA GLU A 86 13.09 -6.91 7.29
C GLU A 86 11.64 -6.46 7.30
N VAL A 87 10.82 -7.05 6.45
CA VAL A 87 9.36 -6.89 6.43
C VAL A 87 8.74 -8.12 7.04
N GLU A 88 7.94 -7.93 8.07
CA GLU A 88 7.13 -8.93 8.75
C GLU A 88 5.67 -8.61 8.51
N ALA A 89 4.86 -9.56 8.00
CA ALA A 89 3.44 -9.34 7.72
C ALA A 89 2.58 -10.47 8.28
N TRP A 90 1.43 -10.11 8.85
CA TRP A 90 0.47 -11.04 9.44
C TRP A 90 -0.98 -10.58 9.22
N PRO A 91 -1.96 -11.50 9.25
CA PRO A 91 -3.37 -11.16 9.19
C PRO A 91 -3.91 -10.82 10.57
N GLY A 92 -4.80 -9.86 10.64
CA GLY A 92 -5.65 -9.66 11.82
C GLY A 92 -6.96 -10.47 11.73
N PRO A 93 -7.74 -10.51 12.83
CA PRO A 93 -9.06 -11.10 12.81
C PRO A 93 -9.96 -10.45 11.75
N MET A 94 -10.67 -11.27 10.98
CA MET A 94 -11.60 -10.79 9.96
C MET A 94 -12.70 -9.94 10.59
N GLN A 95 -13.04 -8.81 9.97
CA GLN A 95 -14.10 -7.90 10.39
C GLN A 95 -15.19 -7.88 9.30
N HIS A 96 -16.27 -8.61 9.50
CA HIS A 96 -17.34 -8.79 8.53
C HIS A 96 -16.82 -9.35 7.19
N VAL A 97 -16.57 -8.50 6.22
CA VAL A 97 -16.07 -8.83 4.89
C VAL A 97 -14.65 -8.33 4.64
N LEU A 98 -14.08 -7.65 5.63
CA LEU A 98 -12.74 -7.05 5.56
C LEU A 98 -11.72 -7.96 6.23
N PHE A 99 -10.57 -8.08 5.61
CA PHE A 99 -9.42 -8.83 6.09
C PHE A 99 -8.31 -7.83 6.48
N PRO A 100 -8.17 -7.52 7.78
CA PRO A 100 -7.06 -6.70 8.23
C PRO A 100 -5.73 -7.37 7.94
N ARG A 101 -4.77 -6.58 7.47
CA ARG A 101 -3.39 -6.99 7.24
C ARG A 101 -2.48 -6.00 7.93
N PHE A 102 -1.54 -6.51 8.65
CA PHE A 102 -0.54 -5.73 9.37
C PHE A 102 0.84 -6.05 8.86
N ALA A 103 1.71 -5.07 8.91
CA ALA A 103 3.13 -5.33 8.72
C ALA A 103 3.98 -4.41 9.59
N LEU A 104 5.16 -4.90 9.93
CA LEU A 104 6.19 -4.19 10.65
C LEU A 104 7.49 -4.27 9.85
N VAL A 105 8.10 -3.12 9.64
CA VAL A 105 9.38 -3.00 8.94
C VAL A 105 10.44 -2.64 9.96
N ARG A 106 11.52 -3.43 10.03
CA ARG A 106 12.67 -3.20 10.90
C ARG A 106 13.94 -3.03 10.08
N ASP A 107 14.89 -2.31 10.62
CA ASP A 107 16.24 -2.22 10.03
C ASP A 107 17.10 -3.45 10.36
N GLY A 108 18.31 -3.51 9.80
CA GLY A 108 19.26 -4.59 10.05
C GLY A 108 19.74 -4.71 11.50
N LYS A 109 19.38 -3.76 12.37
CA LYS A 109 19.63 -3.78 13.82
C LYS A 109 18.39 -4.11 14.64
N GLY A 110 17.26 -4.44 13.98
CA GLY A 110 15.99 -4.75 14.61
C GLY A 110 15.17 -3.54 15.07
N ARG A 111 15.60 -2.30 14.79
CA ARG A 111 14.86 -1.09 15.15
C ARG A 111 13.70 -0.89 14.18
N GLU A 112 12.57 -0.43 14.70
CA GLU A 112 11.40 -0.12 13.89
C GLU A 112 11.71 1.00 12.87
N VAL A 113 11.25 0.79 11.65
CA VAL A 113 11.32 1.70 10.51
C VAL A 113 9.94 2.23 10.19
N ALA A 114 8.98 1.32 10.06
CA ALA A 114 7.59 1.64 9.79
C ALA A 114 6.69 0.52 10.28
N ARG A 115 5.43 0.88 10.58
CA ARG A 115 4.34 -0.06 10.83
C ARG A 115 3.17 0.29 9.94
N THR A 116 2.40 -0.70 9.53
CA THR A 116 1.28 -0.48 8.60
C THR A 116 0.14 -1.43 8.88
N SER A 117 -1.06 -0.93 8.64
CA SER A 117 -2.29 -1.71 8.57
C SER A 117 -2.98 -1.47 7.24
N ALA A 118 -3.66 -2.49 6.72
CA ALA A 118 -4.45 -2.39 5.51
C ALA A 118 -5.74 -3.19 5.66
N LEU A 119 -6.81 -2.74 5.01
CA LEU A 119 -8.06 -3.44 4.90
C LEU A 119 -8.18 -4.02 3.49
N TRP A 120 -8.22 -5.34 3.41
CA TRP A 120 -8.41 -6.08 2.17
C TRP A 120 -9.83 -6.63 2.10
N LEU A 121 -10.34 -6.80 0.89
CA LEU A 121 -11.62 -7.43 0.62
C LEU A 121 -11.55 -8.33 -0.62
N LEU A 122 -12.60 -9.13 -0.82
CA LEU A 122 -12.78 -9.95 -2.00
C LEU A 122 -13.73 -9.27 -2.97
N MET A 123 -13.36 -9.21 -4.23
CA MET A 123 -14.16 -8.64 -5.31
C MET A 123 -14.34 -9.65 -6.44
N SER A 124 -15.53 -9.72 -7.00
CA SER A 124 -15.78 -10.50 -8.22
C SER A 124 -14.98 -9.92 -9.39
N ALA A 125 -14.23 -10.77 -10.09
CA ALA A 125 -13.47 -10.38 -11.27
C ALA A 125 -14.38 -9.97 -12.43
N HIS A 126 -15.65 -10.44 -12.45
CA HIS A 126 -16.62 -10.20 -13.51
C HIS A 126 -17.54 -9.01 -13.24
N THR A 127 -18.17 -8.98 -12.05
CA THR A 127 -19.18 -7.97 -11.74
C THR A 127 -18.59 -6.74 -11.03
N ARG A 128 -17.35 -6.79 -10.59
CA ARG A 128 -16.69 -5.72 -9.82
C ARG A 128 -17.44 -5.37 -8.52
N THR A 129 -18.16 -6.33 -7.97
CA THR A 129 -18.87 -6.19 -6.69
C THR A 129 -18.13 -6.97 -5.60
N MET A 130 -18.28 -6.51 -4.38
CA MET A 130 -17.73 -7.19 -3.20
C MET A 130 -18.37 -8.59 -3.05
N VAL A 131 -17.55 -9.56 -2.67
CA VAL A 131 -17.95 -10.95 -2.47
C VAL A 131 -17.83 -11.31 -0.99
N PHE A 132 -18.87 -11.92 -0.43
CA PHE A 132 -18.83 -12.43 0.93
C PHE A 132 -17.90 -13.64 1.02
N PRO A 133 -16.89 -13.63 1.90
CA PRO A 133 -15.87 -14.68 2.00
C PRO A 133 -16.45 -16.09 2.18
N ALA A 134 -17.53 -16.23 2.97
CA ALA A 134 -18.19 -17.50 3.22
C ALA A 134 -18.77 -18.15 1.94
N HIS A 135 -19.18 -17.34 0.95
CA HIS A 135 -19.77 -17.86 -0.29
C HIS A 135 -18.73 -18.50 -1.22
N VAL A 136 -17.46 -18.20 -1.03
CA VAL A 136 -16.36 -18.62 -1.90
C VAL A 136 -15.30 -19.46 -1.15
N GLY A 137 -15.58 -19.82 0.10
CA GLY A 137 -14.71 -20.66 0.91
C GLY A 137 -13.32 -20.04 1.16
N VAL A 138 -13.24 -18.71 1.23
CA VAL A 138 -12.04 -18.00 1.62
C VAL A 138 -12.09 -17.69 3.10
N HIS A 139 -11.11 -18.19 3.83
CA HIS A 139 -10.92 -17.93 5.23
C HIS A 139 -9.44 -17.70 5.52
N VAL A 140 -9.13 -16.70 6.33
CA VAL A 140 -7.78 -16.43 6.81
C VAL A 140 -7.88 -16.18 8.32
N ASP A 141 -7.26 -17.06 9.08
CA ASP A 141 -7.20 -16.93 10.54
C ASP A 141 -6.38 -15.71 10.92
N GLY A 142 -6.93 -14.87 11.79
CA GLY A 142 -6.21 -13.74 12.36
C GLY A 142 -5.18 -14.24 13.38
N VAL A 143 -4.09 -13.50 13.47
CA VAL A 143 -3.02 -13.72 14.43
C VAL A 143 -3.03 -12.59 15.44
N ASP A 144 -2.97 -12.91 16.71
CA ASP A 144 -2.71 -11.94 17.78
C ASP A 144 -1.20 -11.68 17.82
N HIS A 145 -0.80 -10.48 17.44
CA HIS A 145 0.60 -10.12 17.28
C HIS A 145 0.83 -8.66 17.69
N GLU A 146 1.93 -8.41 18.36
CA GLU A 146 2.36 -7.09 18.79
C GLU A 146 3.38 -6.47 17.80
N PRO A 147 3.40 -5.14 17.67
CA PRO A 147 2.55 -4.16 18.36
C PRO A 147 1.16 -4.03 17.76
N ALA A 148 0.19 -3.57 18.54
CA ALA A 148 -1.12 -3.18 18.02
C ALA A 148 -0.97 -1.98 17.08
N ILE A 149 -1.55 -2.09 15.88
CA ILE A 149 -1.51 -1.05 14.85
C ILE A 149 -2.95 -0.61 14.57
N PRO A 150 -3.26 0.72 14.59
CA PRO A 150 -4.61 1.18 14.26
C PRO A 150 -5.05 0.73 12.86
N LEU A 151 -6.33 0.41 12.70
CA LEU A 151 -6.88 0.15 11.37
C LEU A 151 -7.06 1.46 10.61
N PRO A 152 -6.91 1.46 9.27
CA PRO A 152 -7.04 2.65 8.46
C PRO A 152 -8.46 3.20 8.50
N GLY A 153 -8.59 4.50 8.75
CA GLY A 153 -9.81 5.26 8.62
C GLY A 153 -10.03 5.78 7.18
N PRO A 154 -11.19 6.42 6.91
CA PRO A 154 -11.44 7.05 5.61
C PRO A 154 -10.60 8.31 5.42
N VAL A 155 -10.13 8.53 4.19
CA VAL A 155 -9.43 9.76 3.79
C VAL A 155 -10.44 10.76 3.21
N ALA A 156 -10.42 11.99 3.72
CA ALA A 156 -11.29 13.06 3.22
C ALA A 156 -10.85 13.50 1.82
N GLY A 157 -11.83 13.83 0.96
CA GLY A 157 -11.58 14.42 -0.35
C GLY A 157 -10.99 15.83 -0.27
N VAL A 158 -10.54 16.34 -1.40
CA VAL A 158 -9.97 17.68 -1.56
C VAL A 158 -11.03 18.63 -2.13
N THR A 159 -11.45 19.62 -1.34
CA THR A 159 -12.42 20.62 -1.76
C THR A 159 -11.79 21.85 -2.42
N GLU A 160 -10.62 22.27 -1.89
CA GLU A 160 -9.86 23.43 -2.34
C GLU A 160 -8.38 23.04 -2.54
N GLY A 161 -7.71 23.62 -3.54
CA GLY A 161 -6.32 23.34 -3.82
C GLY A 161 -5.98 23.43 -5.29
N GLU A 162 -4.78 22.96 -5.61
CA GLU A 162 -4.26 22.87 -6.97
C GLU A 162 -4.95 21.75 -7.74
N ARG A 163 -4.94 21.85 -9.06
CA ARG A 163 -5.56 20.86 -9.96
C ARG A 163 -4.67 20.62 -11.17
N ALA A 164 -4.65 19.36 -11.61
CA ALA A 164 -3.99 18.94 -12.84
C ALA A 164 -4.69 17.73 -13.43
N GLU A 165 -4.29 17.36 -14.64
CA GLU A 165 -4.62 16.10 -15.27
C GLU A 165 -3.39 15.20 -15.31
N ALA A 166 -3.58 13.90 -15.16
CA ALA A 166 -2.55 12.88 -15.37
C ALA A 166 -3.12 11.74 -16.19
N VAL A 167 -2.30 11.18 -17.08
CA VAL A 167 -2.68 9.98 -17.84
C VAL A 167 -2.02 8.77 -17.23
N VAL A 168 -2.79 7.73 -16.98
CA VAL A 168 -2.27 6.46 -16.45
C VAL A 168 -1.33 5.84 -17.48
N SER A 169 -0.04 5.74 -17.15
CA SER A 169 0.94 5.14 -18.04
C SER A 169 0.87 3.61 -18.01
N TYR A 170 1.22 2.95 -19.10
CA TYR A 170 1.33 1.49 -19.18
C TYR A 170 2.24 0.93 -18.07
N SER A 171 3.38 1.57 -17.82
CA SER A 171 4.35 1.15 -16.80
C SER A 171 3.89 1.32 -15.36
N ALA A 172 2.84 2.10 -15.12
CA ALA A 172 2.23 2.27 -13.82
C ALA A 172 1.16 1.21 -13.51
N CYS A 173 0.82 0.35 -14.47
CA CYS A 173 -0.22 -0.65 -14.30
C CYS A 173 0.34 -1.98 -13.79
N ASP A 174 -0.45 -2.67 -12.99
CA ASP A 174 -0.14 -4.00 -12.45
C ASP A 174 -0.61 -5.12 -13.41
N LEU A 175 -0.43 -6.35 -12.94
CA LEU A 175 -0.84 -7.56 -13.64
C LEU A 175 -2.37 -7.71 -13.82
N ASN A 176 -3.18 -6.89 -13.15
CA ASN A 176 -4.63 -6.84 -13.33
C ASN A 176 -5.03 -5.84 -14.43
N GLY A 177 -4.07 -5.09 -14.97
CA GLY A 177 -4.27 -4.12 -16.05
C GLY A 177 -4.79 -2.77 -15.56
N HIS A 178 -4.57 -2.41 -14.29
CA HIS A 178 -4.99 -1.14 -13.71
C HIS A 178 -3.81 -0.47 -12.98
N LEU A 179 -3.95 0.83 -12.72
CA LEU A 179 -3.00 1.60 -11.92
C LEU A 179 -2.68 0.84 -10.63
N ASN A 180 -1.42 0.50 -10.44
CA ASN A 180 -0.95 -0.19 -9.26
C ASN A 180 -1.09 0.71 -8.03
N ASN A 181 -1.52 0.16 -6.91
CA ASN A 181 -1.72 0.88 -5.65
C ASN A 181 -0.49 1.70 -5.23
N ALA A 182 0.70 1.12 -5.36
CA ALA A 182 1.93 1.82 -5.02
C ALA A 182 2.25 2.95 -6.03
N ARG A 183 1.88 2.79 -7.31
CA ARG A 183 2.10 3.83 -8.34
C ARG A 183 1.18 5.04 -8.15
N ALA A 184 0.04 4.88 -7.47
CA ALA A 184 -0.78 6.01 -7.05
C ALA A 184 0.01 6.99 -6.14
N LEU A 185 0.92 6.46 -5.30
CA LEU A 185 1.81 7.28 -4.46
C LEU A 185 2.87 8.01 -5.28
N ASP A 186 3.48 7.36 -6.28
CA ASP A 186 4.40 8.05 -7.20
C ASP A 186 3.69 9.19 -7.92
N LEU A 187 2.47 8.94 -8.42
CA LEU A 187 1.65 9.94 -9.10
C LEU A 187 1.36 11.16 -8.20
N ALA A 188 1.14 10.91 -6.92
CA ALA A 188 0.92 11.97 -5.93
C ALA A 188 2.22 12.72 -5.63
N GLU A 189 3.30 12.02 -5.28
CA GLU A 189 4.59 12.63 -4.92
C GLU A 189 5.19 13.45 -6.07
N ASP A 190 4.93 13.08 -7.33
CA ASP A 190 5.34 13.86 -8.52
C ASP A 190 4.71 15.27 -8.59
N ARG A 191 3.67 15.55 -7.81
CA ARG A 191 2.96 16.83 -7.75
C ARG A 191 3.26 17.64 -6.49
N LEU A 192 3.82 17.03 -5.46
CA LEU A 192 4.05 17.63 -4.15
C LEU A 192 5.44 18.28 -4.09
N VAL A 193 5.48 19.46 -3.48
CA VAL A 193 6.72 20.24 -3.30
C VAL A 193 7.57 19.69 -2.16
N GLY A 194 6.92 19.19 -1.10
CA GLY A 194 7.62 18.64 0.06
C GLY A 194 8.54 17.47 -0.29
N PRO A 195 8.06 16.39 -0.94
CA PRO A 195 8.91 15.30 -1.40
C PRO A 195 10.03 15.74 -2.34
N LEU A 196 9.75 16.67 -3.26
CA LEU A 196 10.76 17.22 -4.16
C LEU A 196 11.92 17.88 -3.39
N ASN A 197 11.60 18.56 -2.29
CA ASN A 197 12.58 19.20 -1.39
C ASN A 197 13.15 18.25 -0.32
N GLY A 198 12.88 16.95 -0.40
CA GLY A 198 13.37 15.93 0.54
C GLY A 198 12.59 15.83 1.84
N MET A 199 11.44 16.51 1.95
CA MET A 199 10.51 16.33 3.05
C MET A 199 9.90 14.93 2.99
N ARG A 200 9.76 14.29 4.14
CA ARG A 200 9.30 12.90 4.22
C ARG A 200 8.10 12.79 5.14
N PRO A 201 7.04 12.11 4.72
CA PRO A 201 5.91 11.89 5.60
C PRO A 201 6.26 11.02 6.80
N THR A 202 5.61 11.31 7.93
CA THR A 202 5.60 10.47 9.13
C THR A 202 4.40 9.53 9.15
N THR A 203 3.32 9.91 8.45
CA THR A 203 2.17 9.04 8.21
C THR A 203 1.71 9.14 6.77
N VAL A 204 1.15 8.05 6.25
CA VAL A 204 0.48 7.98 4.96
C VAL A 204 -0.81 7.21 5.13
N ASP A 205 -1.93 7.83 4.76
CA ASP A 205 -3.24 7.21 4.69
C ASP A 205 -3.72 7.23 3.25
N ILE A 206 -4.23 6.09 2.75
CA ILE A 206 -4.73 6.00 1.39
C ILE A 206 -5.99 5.14 1.31
N ASP A 207 -7.00 5.67 0.62
CA ASP A 207 -8.21 4.97 0.20
C ASP A 207 -8.12 4.65 -1.29
N PHE A 208 -8.33 3.39 -1.65
CA PHE A 208 -8.45 2.94 -3.02
C PHE A 208 -9.93 2.67 -3.32
N GLU A 209 -10.54 3.52 -4.15
CA GLU A 209 -11.98 3.52 -4.37
C GLU A 209 -12.37 3.07 -5.77
N GLY A 210 -11.42 3.13 -6.73
CA GLY A 210 -11.67 2.77 -8.12
C GLY A 210 -10.44 2.24 -8.83
N GLU A 211 -10.66 1.73 -10.02
CA GLU A 211 -9.60 1.26 -10.92
C GLU A 211 -9.42 2.26 -12.07
N ALA A 212 -8.20 2.40 -12.56
CA ALA A 212 -7.90 3.21 -13.74
C ALA A 212 -7.01 2.40 -14.70
N ALA A 213 -7.44 2.30 -15.96
CA ALA A 213 -6.75 1.55 -17.00
C ALA A 213 -5.67 2.40 -17.70
N PRO A 214 -4.69 1.75 -18.39
CA PRO A 214 -3.68 2.48 -19.15
C PRO A 214 -4.34 3.39 -20.21
N GLY A 215 -3.86 4.64 -20.29
CA GLY A 215 -4.38 5.66 -21.21
C GLY A 215 -5.56 6.45 -20.68
N GLU A 216 -6.18 6.05 -19.57
CA GLU A 216 -7.24 6.86 -18.95
C GLU A 216 -6.68 8.14 -18.33
N ALA A 217 -7.42 9.23 -18.46
CA ALA A 217 -7.12 10.51 -17.82
C ALA A 217 -7.72 10.53 -16.41
N LEU A 218 -6.94 10.99 -15.45
CA LEU A 218 -7.35 11.25 -14.08
C LEU A 218 -7.28 12.75 -13.81
N ALA A 219 -8.36 13.31 -13.25
CA ALA A 219 -8.31 14.63 -12.66
C ALA A 219 -7.73 14.53 -11.25
N LEU A 220 -6.67 15.31 -11.01
CA LEU A 220 -6.00 15.40 -9.72
C LEU A 220 -6.38 16.70 -9.04
N ALA A 221 -6.71 16.65 -7.76
CA ALA A 221 -6.86 17.81 -6.88
C ALA A 221 -6.01 17.59 -5.64
N TRP A 222 -5.21 18.59 -5.24
CA TRP A 222 -4.40 18.46 -4.02
C TRP A 222 -4.22 19.78 -3.30
N HIS A 223 -3.97 19.65 -2.01
CA HIS A 223 -3.57 20.72 -1.12
C HIS A 223 -2.34 20.26 -0.34
N GLU A 224 -1.33 21.13 -0.23
CA GLU A 224 -0.12 20.87 0.53
C GLU A 224 0.27 22.09 1.36
N ASP A 225 0.69 21.87 2.61
CA ASP A 225 1.24 22.87 3.51
C ASP A 225 2.41 22.29 4.34
N ASP A 226 2.91 23.05 5.30
CA ASP A 226 4.02 22.63 6.15
C ASP A 226 3.68 21.42 7.07
N THR A 227 2.41 21.08 7.24
CA THR A 227 1.94 20.00 8.10
C THR A 227 1.68 18.70 7.35
N GLY A 228 1.47 18.78 6.03
CA GLY A 228 1.18 17.60 5.22
C GLY A 228 0.58 17.92 3.87
N ALA A 229 0.12 16.87 3.20
CA ALA A 229 -0.54 16.96 1.91
C ALA A 229 -1.79 16.08 1.86
N ARG A 230 -2.77 16.47 1.05
CA ARG A 230 -3.90 15.64 0.66
C ARG A 230 -4.05 15.68 -0.85
N MET A 231 -4.42 14.55 -1.43
CA MET A 231 -4.70 14.44 -2.86
C MET A 231 -5.91 13.55 -3.08
N GLU A 232 -6.69 13.90 -4.10
CA GLU A 232 -7.75 13.09 -4.65
C GLU A 232 -7.53 12.93 -6.15
N ALA A 233 -7.67 11.71 -6.65
CA ALA A 233 -7.67 11.41 -8.08
C ALA A 233 -9.03 10.87 -8.46
N THR A 234 -9.65 11.45 -9.51
CA THR A 234 -10.95 11.03 -10.00
C THR A 234 -10.89 10.68 -11.50
N ARG A 235 -11.76 9.76 -11.92
CA ARG A 235 -12.04 9.44 -13.30
C ARG A 235 -13.47 9.91 -13.61
N GLY A 236 -13.60 11.04 -14.31
CA GLY A 236 -14.86 11.78 -14.30
C GLY A 236 -15.21 12.17 -12.86
N ASP A 237 -16.44 11.85 -12.41
CA ASP A 237 -16.90 12.14 -11.06
C ASP A 237 -16.60 11.00 -10.06
N ALA A 238 -16.06 9.87 -10.51
CA ALA A 238 -15.80 8.72 -9.66
C ALA A 238 -14.39 8.79 -9.05
N PRO A 239 -14.24 8.70 -7.72
CA PRO A 239 -12.93 8.66 -7.09
C PRO A 239 -12.19 7.36 -7.46
N VAL A 240 -10.88 7.48 -7.67
CA VAL A 240 -9.96 6.37 -7.90
C VAL A 240 -9.14 6.12 -6.65
N PHE A 241 -8.54 7.17 -6.10
CA PHE A 241 -7.89 7.11 -4.78
C PHE A 241 -7.95 8.47 -4.08
N ARG A 242 -7.84 8.42 -2.74
CA ARG A 242 -7.57 9.56 -1.89
C ARG A 242 -6.37 9.28 -1.02
N LEU A 243 -5.53 10.28 -0.83
CA LEU A 243 -4.29 10.20 -0.10
C LEU A 243 -4.19 11.33 0.91
N ALA A 244 -3.70 11.03 2.12
CA ALA A 244 -3.25 12.02 3.08
C ALA A 244 -1.85 11.65 3.58
N MET A 245 -0.99 12.66 3.68
CA MET A 245 0.36 12.55 4.23
C MET A 245 0.52 13.58 5.34
N ALA A 246 1.07 13.19 6.50
CA ALA A 246 1.50 14.15 7.51
C ALA A 246 3.02 14.29 7.46
N TYR A 247 3.50 15.53 7.55
CA TYR A 247 4.92 15.85 7.63
C TYR A 247 5.37 16.03 9.07
N PRO A 248 6.69 15.86 9.38
CA PRO A 248 7.19 16.11 10.72
C PRO A 248 7.00 17.57 11.09
N GLN A 249 6.44 17.83 12.27
CA GLN A 249 6.40 19.18 12.81
C GLN A 249 7.83 19.66 13.10
N ARG A 250 8.12 20.91 12.67
CA ARG A 250 9.42 21.56 12.90
C ARG A 250 9.55 22.01 14.36
#